data_08c83617be3497b01b7e701e090e13c8
#
_entry.id   08c83617be3497b01b7e701e090e13c8
#
_cell.length_a   1.000
_cell.length_b   1.000
_cell.length_c   1.000
_cell.angle_alpha   90.00
_cell.angle_beta   90.00
_cell.angle_gamma   90.00
#
_symmetry.space_group_name_H-M   'P 1'
#
loop_
_entity.id
_entity.type
_entity.pdbx_description
1 polymer ?
#
loop_
_entity_poly.entity_id
_entity_poly.type
_entity_poly.pdbx_seq_one_letter_code
_entity_poly.pdbx_strand_id
1 'polypeptide(L)'
;TNMGNLPWKEVFRDPKLQALIEEGLANNVDMQAAVLRVEEAKVLLTSARLSFLPSINFAPQGTITSIGNSEYVKAYSTPLAASWEVDLFGKLLNASRGQKASYLQSQYSRQAVRSQLIGGIANTYYTLLMLDRQVEITAKTVDIYKENVRVMEAMKIAGMATEAAVTQM
;
A
#
# COMPACT_ATOMS: atom_id res chain seq x y z
N THR A 1 -23.16 14.24 -9.47
CA THR A 1 -22.26 14.04 -8.33
C THR A 1 -21.33 12.88 -8.68
N ASN A 2 -20.03 13.17 -8.79
CA ASN A 2 -19.04 12.15 -9.12
C ASN A 2 -18.82 11.27 -7.86
N MET A 3 -19.17 9.99 -7.92
CA MET A 3 -19.02 9.04 -6.80
C MET A 3 -17.56 8.93 -6.30
N GLY A 4 -16.58 9.24 -7.12
CA GLY A 4 -15.16 9.25 -6.73
C GLY A 4 -14.77 10.29 -5.68
N ASN A 5 -15.62 11.29 -5.43
CA ASN A 5 -15.37 12.33 -4.42
C ASN A 5 -16.07 12.07 -3.08
N LEU A 6 -16.87 11.00 -2.98
CA LEU A 6 -17.55 10.66 -1.73
C LEU A 6 -16.56 9.98 -0.76
N PRO A 7 -16.65 10.27 0.54
CA PRO A 7 -15.94 9.51 1.55
C PRO A 7 -16.30 8.02 1.45
N TRP A 8 -15.32 7.15 1.48
CA TRP A 8 -15.56 5.70 1.34
C TRP A 8 -16.56 5.13 2.37
N LYS A 9 -16.65 5.76 3.57
CA LYS A 9 -17.64 5.39 4.62
C LYS A 9 -19.08 5.65 4.20
N GLU A 10 -19.33 6.60 3.32
CA GLU A 10 -20.66 6.86 2.77
C GLU A 10 -21.02 5.88 1.65
N VAL A 11 -20.01 5.38 0.92
CA VAL A 11 -20.17 4.39 -0.13
C VAL A 11 -20.42 2.99 0.47
N PHE A 12 -19.59 2.57 1.42
CA PHE A 12 -19.69 1.27 2.08
C PHE A 12 -20.33 1.42 3.46
N ARG A 13 -21.63 1.11 3.55
CA ARG A 13 -22.43 1.31 4.77
C ARG A 13 -22.42 0.11 5.73
N ASP A 14 -21.89 -1.03 5.32
CA ASP A 14 -21.80 -2.21 6.16
C ASP A 14 -20.75 -1.99 7.28
N PRO A 15 -21.14 -2.07 8.57
CA PRO A 15 -20.22 -1.83 9.68
C PRO A 15 -19.08 -2.84 9.75
N LYS A 16 -19.32 -4.10 9.34
CA LYS A 16 -18.28 -5.14 9.31
C LYS A 16 -17.22 -4.84 8.26
N LEU A 17 -17.66 -4.43 7.06
CA LEU A 17 -16.76 -4.01 6.00
C LEU A 17 -15.97 -2.76 6.39
N GLN A 18 -16.61 -1.79 7.05
CA GLN A 18 -15.91 -0.59 7.52
C GLN A 18 -14.81 -0.93 8.53
N ALA A 19 -15.07 -1.82 9.48
CA ALA A 19 -14.07 -2.27 10.45
C ALA A 19 -12.88 -2.96 9.77
N LEU A 20 -13.13 -3.84 8.79
CA LEU A 20 -12.08 -4.50 8.01
C LEU A 20 -11.24 -3.51 7.19
N ILE A 21 -11.87 -2.50 6.60
CA ILE A 21 -11.16 -1.44 5.87
C ILE A 21 -10.28 -0.63 6.82
N GLU A 22 -10.78 -0.24 8.00
CA GLU A 22 -10.00 0.50 9.00
C GLU A 22 -8.81 -0.30 9.50
N GLU A 23 -8.99 -1.57 9.81
CA GLU A 23 -7.92 -2.49 10.20
C GLU A 23 -6.88 -2.65 9.08
N GLY A 24 -7.34 -2.84 7.84
CA GLY A 24 -6.47 -2.93 6.68
C GLY A 24 -5.65 -1.66 6.45
N LEU A 25 -6.27 -0.48 6.54
CA LEU A 25 -5.57 0.81 6.40
C LEU A 25 -4.53 1.05 7.50
N ALA A 26 -4.78 0.55 8.72
CA ALA A 26 -3.86 0.71 9.85
C ALA A 26 -2.65 -0.22 9.76
N ASN A 27 -2.84 -1.46 9.29
CA ASN A 27 -1.84 -2.52 9.40
C ASN A 27 -1.18 -2.90 8.06
N ASN A 28 -1.65 -2.36 6.93
CA ASN A 28 -1.12 -2.73 5.63
C ASN A 28 0.28 -2.15 5.41
N VAL A 29 1.23 -3.00 5.02
CA VAL A 29 2.64 -2.65 4.81
C VAL A 29 2.82 -1.70 3.63
N ASP A 30 2.06 -1.87 2.54
CA ASP A 30 2.15 -0.98 1.37
C ASP A 30 1.67 0.43 1.71
N MET A 31 0.66 0.56 2.58
CA MET A 31 0.20 1.85 3.08
C MET A 31 1.26 2.52 3.95
N GLN A 32 1.94 1.78 4.83
CA GLN A 32 3.04 2.28 5.65
C GLN A 32 4.22 2.70 4.77
N ALA A 33 4.60 1.88 3.79
CA ALA A 33 5.64 2.22 2.82
C ALA A 33 5.30 3.48 2.01
N ALA A 34 4.03 3.65 1.62
CA ALA A 34 3.59 4.85 0.90
C ALA A 34 3.70 6.13 1.77
N VAL A 35 3.43 6.03 3.08
CA VAL A 35 3.63 7.13 4.04
C VAL A 35 5.12 7.50 4.15
N LEU A 36 6.00 6.50 4.32
CA LEU A 36 7.45 6.73 4.40
C LEU A 36 8.01 7.37 3.13
N ARG A 37 7.54 6.97 1.94
CA ARG A 37 7.93 7.61 0.68
C ARG A 37 7.52 9.08 0.60
N VAL A 38 6.40 9.46 1.20
CA VAL A 38 6.00 10.88 1.29
C VAL A 38 6.95 11.64 2.22
N GLU A 39 7.35 11.06 3.34
CA GLU A 39 8.30 11.66 4.27
C GLU A 39 9.69 11.81 3.64
N GLU A 40 10.18 10.79 2.94
CA GLU A 40 11.43 10.84 2.17
C GLU A 40 11.39 11.97 1.14
N ALA A 41 10.34 12.06 0.33
CA ALA A 41 10.21 13.11 -0.68
C ALA A 41 10.14 14.52 -0.04
N LYS A 42 9.55 14.64 1.17
CA LYS A 42 9.55 15.90 1.94
C LYS A 42 10.95 16.29 2.41
N VAL A 43 11.74 15.32 2.87
CA VAL A 43 13.13 15.55 3.29
C VAL A 43 13.99 15.98 2.10
N LEU A 44 13.85 15.32 0.94
CA LEU A 44 14.55 15.69 -0.30
C LEU A 44 14.18 17.10 -0.77
N LEU A 45 12.91 17.49 -0.68
CA LEU A 45 12.48 18.86 -0.95
C LEU A 45 13.12 19.86 0.02
N THR A 46 13.21 19.53 1.29
CA THR A 46 13.84 20.36 2.30
C THR A 46 15.33 20.50 2.01
N SER A 47 16.03 19.42 1.68
CA SER A 47 17.43 19.41 1.27
C SER A 47 17.66 20.32 0.04
N ALA A 48 16.81 20.20 -0.99
CA ALA A 48 16.90 21.07 -2.17
C ALA A 48 16.68 22.56 -1.86
N ARG A 49 15.88 22.89 -0.86
CA ARG A 49 15.71 24.27 -0.38
C ARG A 49 16.91 24.77 0.43
N LEU A 50 17.50 23.89 1.24
CA LEU A 50 18.69 24.22 2.01
C LEU A 50 19.93 24.42 1.12
N SER A 51 19.94 23.89 -0.10
CA SER A 51 21.04 24.13 -1.07
C SER A 51 21.19 25.59 -1.51
N PHE A 52 20.21 26.45 -1.21
CA PHE A 52 20.36 27.91 -1.39
C PHE A 52 21.21 28.58 -0.29
N LEU A 53 21.45 27.90 0.82
CA LEU A 53 22.25 28.39 1.92
C LEU A 53 23.73 28.04 1.72
N PRO A 54 24.67 28.84 2.24
CA PRO A 54 26.08 28.48 2.24
C PRO A 54 26.30 27.20 3.06
N SER A 55 27.15 26.31 2.57
CA SER A 55 27.63 25.13 3.30
C SER A 55 28.87 25.49 4.11
N ILE A 56 28.92 25.03 5.36
CA ILE A 56 30.08 25.17 6.25
C ILE A 56 30.58 23.76 6.54
N ASN A 57 31.86 23.53 6.22
CA ASN A 57 32.51 22.23 6.48
C ASN A 57 33.66 22.45 7.46
N PHE A 58 33.63 21.66 8.53
CA PHE A 58 34.69 21.58 9.53
C PHE A 58 35.22 20.16 9.56
N ALA A 59 36.48 19.98 9.14
CA ALA A 59 37.11 18.67 8.96
C ALA A 59 38.44 18.57 9.74
N PRO A 60 38.44 18.41 11.06
CA PRO A 60 39.65 18.25 11.85
C PRO A 60 40.39 16.99 11.41
N GLN A 61 41.71 17.11 11.23
CA GLN A 61 42.59 16.01 10.80
C GLN A 61 43.79 15.94 11.74
N GLY A 62 44.19 14.69 12.07
CA GLY A 62 45.42 14.40 12.78
C GLY A 62 46.25 13.41 11.98
N THR A 63 47.51 13.73 11.72
CA THR A 63 48.44 12.85 11.03
C THR A 63 49.64 12.54 11.94
N ILE A 64 49.99 11.26 12.04
CA ILE A 64 51.18 10.79 12.71
C ILE A 64 52.08 10.19 11.65
N THR A 65 53.25 10.77 11.45
CA THR A 65 54.23 10.30 10.46
C THR A 65 55.48 9.83 11.18
N SER A 66 55.96 8.63 10.83
CA SER A 66 57.25 8.11 11.26
C SER A 66 58.09 7.85 10.01
N ILE A 67 59.30 8.41 9.99
CA ILE A 67 60.26 8.21 8.88
C ILE A 67 61.47 7.46 9.44
N GLY A 68 61.57 6.18 9.12
CA GLY A 68 62.63 5.31 9.60
C GLY A 68 62.63 5.09 11.12
N ASN A 69 63.79 5.19 11.75
CA ASN A 69 63.94 4.99 13.21
C ASN A 69 63.86 6.31 14.03
N SER A 70 63.25 7.35 13.43
CA SER A 70 63.14 8.70 13.99
C SER A 70 61.86 8.88 14.81
N GLU A 71 61.83 9.96 15.63
CA GLU A 71 60.68 10.32 16.41
C GLU A 71 59.41 10.53 15.60
N TYR A 72 58.24 10.21 16.19
CA TYR A 72 56.93 10.42 15.60
C TYR A 72 56.61 11.92 15.47
N VAL A 73 56.39 12.40 14.25
CA VAL A 73 55.88 13.75 14.00
C VAL A 73 54.38 13.70 14.03
N LYS A 74 53.78 14.49 14.92
CA LYS A 74 52.31 14.65 15.01
C LYS A 74 51.94 16.00 14.46
N ALA A 75 51.09 16.01 13.44
CA ALA A 75 50.52 17.20 12.85
C ALA A 75 49.00 17.23 13.04
N TYR A 76 48.44 18.32 13.50
CA TYR A 76 47.01 18.54 13.63
C TYR A 76 46.61 19.74 12.76
N SER A 77 45.53 19.60 12.01
CA SER A 77 44.93 20.68 11.25
C SER A 77 43.43 20.73 11.47
N THR A 78 42.90 21.94 11.58
CA THR A 78 41.46 22.18 11.83
C THR A 78 40.91 23.14 10.75
N PRO A 79 40.83 22.67 9.48
CA PRO A 79 40.32 23.52 8.40
C PRO A 79 38.84 23.80 8.59
N LEU A 80 38.44 25.06 8.46
CA LEU A 80 37.08 25.52 8.34
C LEU A 80 36.92 26.10 6.93
N ALA A 81 36.02 25.49 6.14
CA ALA A 81 35.71 25.93 4.79
C ALA A 81 34.23 26.33 4.67
N ALA A 82 33.97 27.45 4.05
CA ALA A 82 32.62 27.88 3.68
C ALA A 82 32.52 27.95 2.16
N SER A 83 31.47 27.39 1.58
CA SER A 83 31.19 27.48 0.15
C SER A 83 29.72 27.86 -0.10
N TRP A 84 29.49 28.69 -1.09
CA TRP A 84 28.16 29.15 -1.47
C TRP A 84 28.02 29.17 -2.99
N GLU A 85 26.98 28.47 -3.51
CA GLU A 85 26.63 28.48 -4.92
C GLU A 85 25.52 29.51 -5.15
N VAL A 86 25.84 30.61 -5.85
CA VAL A 86 24.84 31.62 -6.22
C VAL A 86 24.11 31.16 -7.47
N ASP A 87 22.78 31.07 -7.41
CA ASP A 87 21.95 30.58 -8.51
C ASP A 87 21.63 31.63 -9.55
N LEU A 88 22.59 31.92 -10.43
CA LEU A 88 22.47 32.93 -11.49
C LEU A 88 21.57 32.47 -12.66
N PHE A 89 21.49 31.16 -12.90
CA PHE A 89 20.79 30.59 -14.05
C PHE A 89 19.58 29.74 -13.67
N GLY A 90 19.16 29.74 -12.41
CA GLY A 90 17.99 29.05 -11.93
C GLY A 90 18.17 27.53 -11.80
N LYS A 91 19.40 27.01 -11.72
CA LYS A 91 19.70 25.56 -11.52
C LYS A 91 19.08 25.08 -10.21
N LEU A 92 19.38 25.72 -9.09
CA LEU A 92 18.86 25.36 -7.76
C LEU A 92 17.35 25.61 -7.67
N LEU A 93 16.86 26.68 -8.28
CA LEU A 93 15.44 27.00 -8.33
C LEU A 93 14.66 25.88 -9.05
N ASN A 94 15.13 25.44 -10.21
CA ASN A 94 14.48 24.39 -10.97
C ASN A 94 14.62 23.01 -10.28
N ALA A 95 15.74 22.72 -9.63
CA ALA A 95 15.91 21.53 -8.81
C ALA A 95 14.90 21.50 -7.65
N SER A 96 14.72 22.63 -6.92
CA SER A 96 13.73 22.73 -5.85
C SER A 96 12.30 22.58 -6.36
N ARG A 97 11.96 23.14 -7.53
CA ARG A 97 10.66 22.97 -8.19
C ARG A 97 10.42 21.50 -8.58
N GLY A 98 11.46 20.83 -9.10
CA GLY A 98 11.40 19.39 -9.40
C GLY A 98 11.12 18.55 -8.16
N GLN A 99 11.84 18.81 -7.04
CA GLN A 99 11.59 18.10 -5.78
C GLN A 99 10.20 18.41 -5.20
N LYS A 100 9.67 19.62 -5.38
CA LYS A 100 8.29 19.94 -5.00
C LYS A 100 7.28 19.11 -5.81
N ALA A 101 7.49 18.95 -7.11
CA ALA A 101 6.65 18.11 -7.96
C ALA A 101 6.71 16.63 -7.53
N SER A 102 7.90 16.12 -7.23
CA SER A 102 8.10 14.75 -6.71
C SER A 102 7.40 14.53 -5.36
N TYR A 103 7.44 15.53 -4.48
CA TYR A 103 6.69 15.46 -3.21
C TYR A 103 5.18 15.41 -3.43
N LEU A 104 4.63 16.22 -4.34
CA LEU A 104 3.22 16.17 -4.70
C LEU A 104 2.85 14.81 -5.33
N GLN A 105 3.69 14.28 -6.21
CA GLN A 105 3.53 12.96 -6.81
C GLN A 105 3.45 11.87 -5.74
N SER A 106 4.33 11.89 -4.73
CA SER A 106 4.32 10.90 -3.64
C SER A 106 3.02 10.97 -2.82
N GLN A 107 2.45 12.16 -2.61
CA GLN A 107 1.16 12.33 -1.93
C GLN A 107 0.01 11.71 -2.74
N TYR A 108 -0.03 11.94 -4.06
CA TYR A 108 -1.04 11.32 -4.93
C TYR A 108 -0.86 9.80 -5.03
N SER A 109 0.39 9.31 -5.06
CA SER A 109 0.68 7.88 -5.03
C SER A 109 0.18 7.22 -3.74
N ARG A 110 0.38 7.87 -2.57
CA ARG A 110 -0.20 7.40 -1.30
C ARG A 110 -1.72 7.33 -1.36
N GLN A 111 -2.36 8.34 -1.95
CA GLN A 111 -3.83 8.34 -2.10
C GLN A 111 -4.30 7.21 -3.03
N ALA A 112 -3.56 6.92 -4.11
CA ALA A 112 -3.85 5.81 -5.01
C ALA A 112 -3.75 4.45 -4.30
N VAL A 113 -2.67 4.21 -3.54
CA VAL A 113 -2.49 2.99 -2.72
C VAL A 113 -3.65 2.83 -1.74
N ARG A 114 -4.05 3.90 -1.05
CA ARG A 114 -5.19 3.89 -0.13
C ARG A 114 -6.49 3.49 -0.83
N SER A 115 -6.79 4.08 -1.98
CA SER A 115 -8.00 3.77 -2.74
C SER A 115 -8.00 2.34 -3.26
N GLN A 116 -6.86 1.86 -3.72
CA GLN A 116 -6.70 0.48 -4.20
C GLN A 116 -6.90 -0.54 -3.06
N LEU A 117 -6.36 -0.27 -1.88
CA LEU A 117 -6.54 -1.13 -0.71
C LEU A 117 -8.00 -1.21 -0.28
N ILE A 118 -8.70 -0.07 -0.20
CA ILE A 118 -10.13 -0.02 0.12
C ILE A 118 -10.94 -0.83 -0.89
N GLY A 119 -10.70 -0.62 -2.18
CA GLY A 119 -11.38 -1.36 -3.25
C GLY A 119 -11.09 -2.86 -3.22
N GLY A 120 -9.85 -3.25 -2.94
CA GLY A 120 -9.45 -4.66 -2.79
C GLY A 120 -10.17 -5.35 -1.64
N ILE A 121 -10.18 -4.74 -0.45
CA ILE A 121 -10.88 -5.27 0.73
C ILE A 121 -12.38 -5.40 0.45
N ALA A 122 -13.01 -4.36 -0.10
CA ALA A 122 -14.43 -4.39 -0.41
C ALA A 122 -14.79 -5.48 -1.42
N ASN A 123 -14.01 -5.61 -2.49
CA ASN A 123 -14.23 -6.63 -3.51
C ASN A 123 -14.10 -8.05 -2.93
N THR A 124 -13.07 -8.30 -2.13
CA THR A 124 -12.87 -9.59 -1.46
C THR A 124 -14.01 -9.91 -0.49
N TYR A 125 -14.45 -8.93 0.29
CA TYR A 125 -15.58 -9.08 1.22
C TYR A 125 -16.88 -9.48 0.51
N TYR A 126 -17.26 -8.77 -0.56
CA TYR A 126 -18.47 -9.12 -1.31
C TYR A 126 -18.33 -10.44 -2.08
N THR A 127 -17.13 -10.77 -2.54
CA THR A 127 -16.88 -12.10 -3.14
C THR A 127 -17.09 -13.21 -2.11
N LEU A 128 -16.62 -13.04 -0.88
CA LEU A 128 -16.85 -14.00 0.21
C LEU A 128 -18.34 -14.16 0.51
N LEU A 129 -19.09 -13.06 0.63
CA LEU A 129 -20.53 -13.11 0.85
C LEU A 129 -21.27 -13.83 -0.29
N MET A 130 -20.84 -13.62 -1.53
CA MET A 130 -21.40 -14.32 -2.70
C MET A 130 -21.14 -15.85 -2.59
N LEU A 131 -19.93 -16.25 -2.24
CA LEU A 131 -19.57 -17.66 -2.08
C LEU A 131 -20.34 -18.32 -0.94
N ASP A 132 -20.52 -17.63 0.20
CA ASP A 132 -21.34 -18.12 1.31
C ASP A 132 -22.80 -18.38 0.86
N ARG A 133 -23.36 -17.46 0.10
CA ARG A 133 -24.71 -17.63 -0.47
C ARG A 133 -24.78 -18.76 -1.48
N GLN A 134 -23.75 -18.94 -2.28
CA GLN A 134 -23.68 -20.06 -3.23
C GLN A 134 -23.65 -21.41 -2.51
N VAL A 135 -22.88 -21.51 -1.43
CA VAL A 135 -22.85 -22.72 -0.58
C VAL A 135 -24.23 -23.01 0.01
N GLU A 136 -24.89 -22.00 0.57
CA GLU A 136 -26.24 -22.14 1.14
C GLU A 136 -27.27 -22.62 0.10
N ILE A 137 -27.26 -22.03 -1.09
CA ILE A 137 -28.16 -22.41 -2.20
C ILE A 137 -27.86 -23.84 -2.63
N THR A 138 -26.59 -24.20 -2.80
CA THR A 138 -26.18 -25.55 -3.21
C THR A 138 -26.60 -26.58 -2.19
N ALA A 139 -26.43 -26.31 -0.89
CA ALA A 139 -26.88 -27.22 0.17
C ALA A 139 -28.39 -27.43 0.12
N LYS A 140 -29.20 -26.39 0.00
CA LYS A 140 -30.64 -26.50 -0.17
C LYS A 140 -31.04 -27.29 -1.43
N THR A 141 -30.33 -27.08 -2.52
CA THR A 141 -30.55 -27.79 -3.78
C THR A 141 -30.30 -29.30 -3.61
N VAL A 142 -29.20 -29.67 -2.94
CA VAL A 142 -28.90 -31.07 -2.63
C VAL A 142 -30.02 -31.70 -1.79
N ASP A 143 -30.56 -31.02 -0.79
CA ASP A 143 -31.61 -31.54 0.05
C ASP A 143 -32.93 -31.70 -0.74
N ILE A 144 -33.24 -30.81 -1.66
CA ILE A 144 -34.38 -30.96 -2.58
C ILE A 144 -34.20 -32.18 -3.48
N TYR A 145 -33.00 -32.36 -4.06
CA TYR A 145 -32.74 -33.53 -4.89
C TYR A 145 -32.85 -34.87 -4.12
N LYS A 146 -32.34 -34.93 -2.88
CA LYS A 146 -32.49 -36.10 -2.02
C LYS A 146 -33.96 -36.45 -1.78
N GLU A 147 -34.79 -35.41 -1.50
CA GLU A 147 -36.23 -35.65 -1.30
C GLU A 147 -36.93 -36.10 -2.59
N ASN A 148 -36.55 -35.51 -3.74
CA ASN A 148 -37.08 -35.93 -5.05
C ASN A 148 -36.72 -37.40 -5.35
N VAL A 149 -35.48 -37.80 -5.12
CA VAL A 149 -35.08 -39.23 -5.27
C VAL A 149 -35.93 -40.12 -4.39
N ARG A 150 -36.14 -39.75 -3.11
CA ARG A 150 -36.98 -40.50 -2.17
C ARG A 150 -38.44 -40.65 -2.66
N VAL A 151 -39.02 -39.58 -3.18
CA VAL A 151 -40.37 -39.57 -3.76
C VAL A 151 -40.42 -40.51 -5.01
N MET A 152 -39.41 -40.41 -5.90
CA MET A 152 -39.34 -41.26 -7.07
C MET A 152 -39.15 -42.75 -6.73
N GLU A 153 -38.37 -43.06 -5.68
CA GLU A 153 -38.26 -44.43 -5.16
C GLU A 153 -39.61 -44.96 -4.63
N ALA A 154 -40.34 -44.13 -3.89
CA ALA A 154 -41.68 -44.48 -3.43
C ALA A 154 -42.67 -44.70 -4.59
N MET A 155 -42.62 -43.85 -5.64
CA MET A 155 -43.41 -44.02 -6.85
C MET A 155 -43.04 -45.31 -7.61
N LYS A 156 -41.75 -45.68 -7.66
CA LYS A 156 -41.30 -46.95 -8.22
C LYS A 156 -41.92 -48.14 -7.48
N ILE A 157 -41.88 -48.14 -6.13
CA ILE A 157 -42.49 -49.19 -5.31
C ILE A 157 -44.00 -49.30 -5.57
N ALA A 158 -44.69 -48.18 -5.79
CA ALA A 158 -46.10 -48.13 -6.13
C ALA A 158 -46.41 -48.50 -7.58
N GLY A 159 -45.41 -48.85 -8.41
CA GLY A 159 -45.58 -49.17 -9.83
C GLY A 159 -45.86 -47.96 -10.76
N MET A 160 -45.66 -46.73 -10.26
CA MET A 160 -45.94 -45.48 -10.97
C MET A 160 -44.71 -44.87 -11.66
N ALA A 161 -43.50 -45.37 -11.38
CA ALA A 161 -42.25 -44.92 -11.99
C ALA A 161 -41.35 -46.12 -12.37
N THR A 162 -40.51 -45.91 -13.39
CA THR A 162 -39.53 -46.92 -13.85
C THR A 162 -38.19 -46.73 -13.12
N GLU A 163 -37.37 -47.82 -13.08
CA GLU A 163 -35.99 -47.77 -12.55
C GLU A 163 -35.12 -46.69 -13.25
N ALA A 164 -35.31 -46.57 -14.58
CA ALA A 164 -34.61 -45.58 -15.37
C ALA A 164 -34.92 -44.14 -14.94
N ALA A 165 -36.16 -43.86 -14.52
CA ALA A 165 -36.55 -42.51 -14.03
C ALA A 165 -35.91 -42.17 -12.68
N VAL A 166 -35.70 -43.14 -11.81
CA VAL A 166 -35.00 -42.96 -10.51
C VAL A 166 -33.51 -42.71 -10.73
N THR A 167 -32.87 -43.42 -11.66
CA THR A 167 -31.43 -43.30 -11.93
C THR A 167 -31.05 -42.03 -12.72
N GLN A 168 -31.99 -41.37 -13.39
CA GLN A 168 -31.77 -40.11 -14.12
C GLN A 168 -31.90 -38.85 -13.22
N MET A 169 -32.32 -38.98 -11.99
CA MET A 169 -32.47 -37.91 -11.04
C MET A 169 -31.23 -37.68 -10.21
#